data_8a296d9785dae8c184107c89002f6f58
#
_entry.id   8a296d9785dae8c184107c89002f6f58
#
_cell.length_a   1.000
_cell.length_b   1.000
_cell.length_c   1.000
_cell.angle_alpha   90.00
_cell.angle_beta   90.00
_cell.angle_gamma   90.00
#
_symmetry.space_group_name_H-M   'P 1'
#
loop_
_entity.id
_entity.type
_entity.pdbx_description
1 polymer ?
#
loop_
_entity_poly.entity_id
_entity_poly.type
_entity_poly.pdbx_seq_one_letter_code
_entity_poly.pdbx_strand_id
1 'polypeptide(L)'
;VDPTEVVSLAEAIEDPGDLDYSAQARKRFADLAAMLSRLRRHAHEPLLDLARRVVHELDLDIELAVASQSTDNLGLLLDAIGDYAQNDRYASLPGLLAYLAAEREYNGGMELSAPTEANSVKLLTIHKAKGLEFDEVFVPFVAENVFPSGRGRSRWVSTAAELPGPL
;
A
#
# COMPACT_ATOMS: atom_id res chain seq x y z
N VAL A 1 8.15 -2.69 32.94
CA VAL A 1 7.19 -3.73 32.50
C VAL A 1 8.01 -4.71 31.69
N ASP A 2 8.01 -5.99 32.09
CA ASP A 2 8.68 -7.06 31.36
C ASP A 2 7.99 -7.21 29.99
N PRO A 3 8.73 -7.19 28.85
CA PRO A 3 8.13 -7.39 27.53
C PRO A 3 7.39 -8.73 27.39
N THR A 4 7.69 -9.72 28.23
CA THR A 4 7.02 -11.02 28.23
C THR A 4 5.68 -11.00 28.96
N GLU A 5 5.37 -9.95 29.73
CA GLU A 5 4.10 -9.77 30.45
C GLU A 5 3.07 -8.94 29.66
N VAL A 6 3.45 -8.44 28.48
CA VAL A 6 2.54 -7.63 27.65
C VAL A 6 1.67 -8.59 26.84
N VAL A 7 0.41 -8.70 27.23
CA VAL A 7 -0.61 -9.43 26.45
C VAL A 7 -0.74 -8.78 25.08
N SER A 8 -0.66 -9.57 24.02
CA SER A 8 -0.83 -9.03 22.67
C SER A 8 -2.26 -8.49 22.48
N LEU A 9 -2.42 -7.47 21.63
CA LEU A 9 -3.73 -6.92 21.34
C LEU A 9 -4.71 -8.01 20.83
N ALA A 10 -4.20 -8.98 20.09
CA ALA A 10 -4.98 -10.10 19.58
C ALA A 10 -5.47 -11.02 20.70
N GLU A 11 -4.61 -11.30 21.69
CA GLU A 11 -5.00 -12.07 22.88
C GLU A 11 -5.99 -11.33 23.74
N ALA A 12 -5.81 -10.00 23.93
CA ALA A 12 -6.73 -9.15 24.64
C ALA A 12 -8.13 -9.03 23.95
N ILE A 13 -8.21 -9.20 22.65
CA ILE A 13 -9.48 -9.27 21.91
C ILE A 13 -10.16 -10.63 22.14
N GLU A 14 -9.41 -11.70 22.19
CA GLU A 14 -9.91 -13.06 22.42
C GLU A 14 -10.36 -13.25 23.87
N ASP A 15 -9.62 -12.69 24.82
CA ASP A 15 -9.95 -12.68 26.24
C ASP A 15 -9.78 -11.26 26.82
N PRO A 16 -10.83 -10.42 26.75
CA PRO A 16 -10.78 -9.07 27.28
C PRO A 16 -10.75 -8.99 28.82
N GLY A 17 -10.74 -10.13 29.51
CA GLY A 17 -10.71 -10.20 30.98
C GLY A 17 -11.96 -9.64 31.66
N ASP A 18 -11.80 -9.32 32.95
CA ASP A 18 -12.90 -8.88 33.83
C ASP A 18 -13.13 -7.36 33.83
N LEU A 19 -12.54 -6.63 32.90
CA LEU A 19 -12.77 -5.18 32.80
C LEU A 19 -14.24 -4.86 32.50
N ASP A 20 -14.72 -3.74 33.01
CA ASP A 20 -16.13 -3.32 32.88
C ASP A 20 -16.45 -2.79 31.47
N TYR A 21 -16.52 -3.70 30.51
CA TYR A 21 -16.95 -3.39 29.16
C TYR A 21 -18.47 -3.49 29.02
N SER A 22 -19.07 -2.60 28.23
CA SER A 22 -20.48 -2.69 27.87
C SER A 22 -20.79 -4.01 27.14
N ALA A 23 -22.03 -4.48 27.22
CA ALA A 23 -22.47 -5.70 26.51
C ALA A 23 -22.21 -5.59 25.00
N GLN A 24 -22.36 -4.39 24.41
CA GLN A 24 -22.07 -4.15 23.01
C GLN A 24 -20.57 -4.26 22.70
N ALA A 25 -19.69 -3.76 23.57
CA ALA A 25 -18.24 -3.88 23.40
C ALA A 25 -17.82 -5.35 23.47
N ARG A 26 -18.32 -6.11 24.46
CA ARG A 26 -18.04 -7.56 24.58
C ARG A 26 -18.49 -8.32 23.33
N LYS A 27 -19.66 -7.99 22.79
CA LYS A 27 -20.11 -8.59 21.53
C LYS A 27 -19.15 -8.29 20.36
N ARG A 28 -18.70 -7.05 20.22
CA ARG A 28 -17.74 -6.66 19.16
C ARG A 28 -16.40 -7.37 19.30
N PHE A 29 -15.89 -7.55 20.53
CA PHE A 29 -14.68 -8.35 20.76
C PHE A 29 -14.89 -9.79 20.34
N ALA A 30 -16.00 -10.40 20.70
CA ALA A 30 -16.31 -11.78 20.32
C ALA A 30 -16.44 -11.94 18.79
N ASP A 31 -17.12 -11.01 18.12
CA ASP A 31 -17.27 -11.01 16.65
C ASP A 31 -15.89 -10.89 15.96
N LEU A 32 -15.03 -9.97 16.43
CA LEU A 32 -13.68 -9.78 15.92
C LEU A 32 -12.77 -11.00 16.20
N ALA A 33 -12.81 -11.55 17.41
CA ALA A 33 -12.08 -12.76 17.77
C ALA A 33 -12.47 -13.95 16.88
N ALA A 34 -13.78 -14.11 16.62
CA ALA A 34 -14.29 -15.15 15.73
C ALA A 34 -13.77 -14.97 14.29
N MET A 35 -13.75 -13.73 13.77
CA MET A 35 -13.21 -13.41 12.45
C MET A 35 -11.70 -13.71 12.37
N LEU A 36 -10.91 -13.23 13.34
CA LEU A 36 -9.47 -13.50 13.39
C LEU A 36 -9.19 -15.01 13.49
N SER A 37 -9.98 -15.73 14.26
CA SER A 37 -9.88 -17.19 14.36
C SER A 37 -10.16 -17.88 13.01
N ARG A 38 -11.14 -17.42 12.23
CA ARG A 38 -11.38 -17.92 10.87
C ARG A 38 -10.18 -17.67 9.96
N LEU A 39 -9.65 -16.46 9.93
CA LEU A 39 -8.48 -16.11 9.11
C LEU A 39 -7.24 -16.93 9.49
N ARG A 40 -6.99 -17.13 10.79
CA ARG A 40 -5.85 -17.94 11.27
C ARG A 40 -5.89 -19.39 10.79
N ARG A 41 -7.08 -20.01 10.68
CA ARG A 41 -7.21 -21.35 10.14
C ARG A 41 -6.74 -21.47 8.68
N HIS A 42 -6.74 -20.37 7.95
CA HIS A 42 -6.34 -20.26 6.56
C HIS A 42 -4.94 -19.63 6.35
N ALA A 43 -4.20 -19.38 7.45
CA ALA A 43 -2.88 -18.74 7.39
C ALA A 43 -1.82 -19.50 6.58
N HIS A 44 -2.09 -20.77 6.25
CA HIS A 44 -1.23 -21.64 5.44
C HIS A 44 -1.55 -21.61 3.94
N GLU A 45 -2.62 -20.90 3.54
CA GLU A 45 -2.98 -20.73 2.14
C GLU A 45 -1.94 -19.85 1.41
N PRO A 46 -1.85 -19.94 0.07
CA PRO A 46 -1.05 -19.01 -0.72
C PRO A 46 -1.38 -17.55 -0.38
N LEU A 47 -0.37 -16.68 -0.35
CA LEU A 47 -0.52 -15.29 0.10
C LEU A 47 -1.64 -14.53 -0.61
N LEU A 48 -1.78 -14.72 -1.92
CA LEU A 48 -2.82 -14.06 -2.69
C LEU A 48 -4.23 -14.55 -2.30
N ASP A 49 -4.38 -15.84 -2.03
CA ASP A 49 -5.68 -16.41 -1.62
C ASP A 49 -6.03 -15.95 -0.21
N LEU A 50 -5.04 -15.91 0.69
CA LEU A 50 -5.20 -15.35 2.03
C LEU A 50 -5.59 -13.86 1.96
N ALA A 51 -4.95 -13.06 1.10
CA ALA A 51 -5.28 -11.64 0.91
C ALA A 51 -6.72 -11.45 0.41
N ARG A 52 -7.15 -12.24 -0.58
CA ARG A 52 -8.55 -12.23 -1.07
C ARG A 52 -9.54 -12.60 0.01
N ARG A 53 -9.18 -13.57 0.86
CA ARG A 53 -10.00 -13.96 2.00
C ARG A 53 -10.13 -12.83 3.02
N VAL A 54 -9.04 -12.11 3.32
CA VAL A 54 -9.07 -10.92 4.19
C VAL A 54 -9.99 -9.85 3.63
N VAL A 55 -9.90 -9.55 2.33
CA VAL A 55 -10.80 -8.61 1.65
C VAL A 55 -12.26 -9.00 1.84
N HIS A 56 -12.57 -10.27 1.65
CA HIS A 56 -13.94 -10.80 1.77
C HIS A 56 -14.44 -10.82 3.24
N GLU A 57 -13.61 -11.25 4.20
CA GLU A 57 -13.99 -11.31 5.62
C GLU A 57 -14.18 -9.91 6.24
N LEU A 58 -13.56 -8.88 5.65
CA LEU A 58 -13.68 -7.49 6.05
C LEU A 58 -14.70 -6.70 5.22
N ASP A 59 -15.36 -7.33 4.25
CA ASP A 59 -16.29 -6.69 3.31
C ASP A 59 -15.71 -5.43 2.62
N LEU A 60 -14.37 -5.39 2.39
CA LEU A 60 -13.69 -4.20 1.88
C LEU A 60 -14.15 -3.79 0.49
N ASP A 61 -14.48 -4.73 -0.37
CA ASP A 61 -15.04 -4.51 -1.70
C ASP A 61 -16.42 -3.87 -1.62
N ILE A 62 -17.26 -4.30 -0.66
CA ILE A 62 -18.58 -3.75 -0.40
C ILE A 62 -18.46 -2.33 0.18
N GLU A 63 -17.58 -2.12 1.17
CA GLU A 63 -17.37 -0.79 1.77
C GLU A 63 -16.88 0.23 0.73
N LEU A 64 -15.92 -0.15 -0.12
CA LEU A 64 -15.43 0.71 -1.19
C LEU A 64 -16.54 1.05 -2.20
N ALA A 65 -17.37 0.07 -2.59
CA ALA A 65 -18.49 0.29 -3.49
C ALA A 65 -19.54 1.24 -2.88
N VAL A 66 -19.87 1.08 -1.60
CA VAL A 66 -20.81 1.96 -0.88
C VAL A 66 -20.23 3.38 -0.73
N ALA A 67 -18.93 3.50 -0.49
CA ALA A 67 -18.26 4.79 -0.40
C ALA A 67 -18.07 5.49 -1.76
N SER A 68 -18.54 4.89 -2.86
CA SER A 68 -18.33 5.37 -4.24
C SER A 68 -16.85 5.58 -4.56
N GLN A 69 -15.98 4.78 -3.95
CA GLN A 69 -14.54 4.77 -4.21
C GLN A 69 -14.20 3.70 -5.24
N SER A 70 -13.15 3.97 -6.02
CA SER A 70 -12.65 2.97 -6.98
C SER A 70 -12.07 1.75 -6.25
N THR A 71 -12.43 0.57 -6.72
CA THR A 71 -11.82 -0.70 -6.29
C THR A 71 -10.47 -0.97 -6.98
N ASP A 72 -10.04 -0.08 -7.89
CA ASP A 72 -8.81 -0.27 -8.67
C ASP A 72 -7.57 -0.38 -7.78
N ASN A 73 -7.51 0.41 -6.70
CA ASN A 73 -6.41 0.34 -5.74
C ASN A 73 -6.36 -0.99 -4.99
N LEU A 74 -7.51 -1.60 -4.72
CA LEU A 74 -7.57 -2.94 -4.13
C LEU A 74 -7.07 -3.99 -5.13
N GLY A 75 -7.43 -3.85 -6.41
CA GLY A 75 -6.90 -4.68 -7.49
C GLY A 75 -5.38 -4.60 -7.55
N LEU A 76 -4.81 -3.39 -7.59
CA LEU A 76 -3.36 -3.18 -7.60
C LEU A 76 -2.65 -3.76 -6.37
N LEU A 77 -3.25 -3.66 -5.18
CA LEU A 77 -2.71 -4.29 -3.98
C LEU A 77 -2.66 -5.82 -4.14
N LEU A 78 -3.73 -6.43 -4.64
CA LEU A 78 -3.79 -7.88 -4.86
C LEU A 78 -2.80 -8.32 -5.95
N ASP A 79 -2.64 -7.55 -7.02
CA ASP A 79 -1.64 -7.81 -8.07
C ASP A 79 -0.22 -7.73 -7.51
N ALA A 80 0.10 -6.71 -6.72
CA ALA A 80 1.42 -6.59 -6.09
C ALA A 80 1.71 -7.73 -5.10
N ILE A 81 0.71 -8.22 -4.36
CA ILE A 81 0.84 -9.41 -3.51
C ILE A 81 1.09 -10.66 -4.36
N GLY A 82 0.41 -10.77 -5.50
CA GLY A 82 0.61 -11.85 -6.47
C GLY A 82 2.02 -11.85 -7.04
N ASP A 83 2.52 -10.69 -7.46
CA ASP A 83 3.87 -10.50 -7.99
C ASP A 83 4.93 -10.82 -6.93
N TYR A 84 4.75 -10.34 -5.69
CA TYR A 84 5.63 -10.69 -4.58
C TYR A 84 5.69 -12.21 -4.38
N ALA A 85 4.53 -12.86 -4.35
CA ALA A 85 4.45 -14.31 -4.13
C ALA A 85 5.07 -15.14 -5.27
N GLN A 86 5.08 -14.62 -6.51
CA GLN A 86 5.69 -15.30 -7.66
C GLN A 86 7.20 -15.08 -7.74
N ASN A 87 7.68 -13.91 -7.34
CA ASN A 87 9.07 -13.52 -7.46
C ASN A 87 9.94 -13.98 -6.27
N ASP A 88 9.34 -14.26 -5.11
CA ASP A 88 10.06 -14.75 -3.95
C ASP A 88 9.75 -16.23 -3.69
N ARG A 89 10.77 -17.08 -3.83
CA ARG A 89 10.68 -18.53 -3.60
C ARG A 89 10.33 -18.89 -2.16
N TYR A 90 10.57 -17.99 -1.22
CA TYR A 90 10.32 -18.13 0.21
C TYR A 90 9.24 -17.16 0.69
N ALA A 91 8.37 -16.75 -0.24
CA ALA A 91 7.29 -15.83 0.08
C ALA A 91 6.48 -16.30 1.29
N SER A 92 6.40 -15.45 2.30
CA SER A 92 5.73 -15.73 3.56
C SER A 92 4.96 -14.51 4.04
N LEU A 93 3.96 -14.71 4.88
CA LEU A 93 3.18 -13.60 5.43
C LEU A 93 4.06 -12.58 6.20
N PRO A 94 5.00 -12.99 7.07
CA PRO A 94 5.93 -12.03 7.69
C PRO A 94 6.79 -11.28 6.68
N GLY A 95 7.27 -11.96 5.63
CA GLY A 95 8.04 -11.34 4.56
C GLY A 95 7.23 -10.33 3.76
N LEU A 96 5.97 -10.65 3.42
CA LEU A 96 5.04 -9.71 2.77
C LEU A 96 4.80 -8.48 3.64
N LEU A 97 4.56 -8.65 4.94
CA LEU A 97 4.35 -7.52 5.86
C LEU A 97 5.59 -6.62 5.96
N ALA A 98 6.79 -7.21 5.99
CA ALA A 98 8.04 -6.46 5.97
C ALA A 98 8.22 -5.70 4.65
N TYR A 99 7.90 -6.33 3.51
CA TYR A 99 7.91 -5.69 2.19
C TYR A 99 6.96 -4.48 2.13
N LEU A 100 5.71 -4.65 2.55
CA LEU A 100 4.72 -3.55 2.57
C LEU A 100 5.12 -2.42 3.52
N ALA A 101 5.75 -2.74 4.66
CA ALA A 101 6.28 -1.74 5.58
C ALA A 101 7.43 -0.94 4.95
N ALA A 102 8.35 -1.61 4.24
CA ALA A 102 9.44 -0.96 3.53
C ALA A 102 8.93 -0.07 2.38
N GLU A 103 7.96 -0.54 1.58
CA GLU A 103 7.32 0.27 0.54
C GLU A 103 6.72 1.56 1.11
N ARG A 104 6.06 1.47 2.24
CA ARG A 104 5.48 2.63 2.92
C ARG A 104 6.56 3.61 3.42
N GLU A 105 7.66 3.10 3.95
CA GLU A 105 8.73 3.92 4.57
C GLU A 105 9.64 4.57 3.54
N TYR A 106 10.06 3.82 2.51
CA TYR A 106 11.12 4.26 1.58
C TYR A 106 10.56 4.77 0.25
N ASN A 107 9.46 4.23 -0.23
CA ASN A 107 8.88 4.58 -1.53
C ASN A 107 7.64 5.46 -1.43
N GLY A 108 7.21 5.84 -0.22
CA GLY A 108 6.01 6.65 -0.01
C GLY A 108 4.71 5.89 -0.20
N GLY A 109 4.78 4.57 -0.24
CA GLY A 109 3.65 3.66 -0.48
C GLY A 109 3.62 3.12 -1.92
N MET A 110 2.73 2.18 -2.14
CA MET A 110 2.52 1.59 -3.46
C MET A 110 1.94 2.62 -4.45
N GLU A 111 2.26 2.48 -5.73
CA GLU A 111 1.67 3.34 -6.75
C GLU A 111 0.14 3.22 -6.72
N LEU A 112 -0.53 4.37 -6.67
CA LEU A 112 -1.97 4.43 -6.85
C LEU A 112 -2.32 4.05 -8.30
N SER A 113 -3.56 3.58 -8.50
CA SER A 113 -4.07 3.30 -9.84
C SER A 113 -3.80 4.46 -10.79
N ALA A 114 -3.43 4.13 -12.02
CA ALA A 114 -3.32 5.14 -13.07
C ALA A 114 -4.60 5.96 -13.13
N PRO A 115 -4.53 7.23 -13.57
CA PRO A 115 -5.72 8.06 -13.72
C PRO A 115 -6.77 7.30 -14.51
N THR A 116 -7.88 6.95 -13.86
CA THR A 116 -9.02 6.31 -14.54
C THR A 116 -9.64 7.30 -15.53
N GLU A 117 -10.43 6.82 -16.49
CA GLU A 117 -11.26 7.66 -17.37
C GLU A 117 -12.36 8.41 -16.61
N ALA A 118 -12.41 8.29 -15.28
CA ALA A 118 -13.34 9.03 -14.45
C ALA A 118 -13.20 10.54 -14.67
N ASN A 119 -14.32 11.23 -14.74
CA ASN A 119 -14.36 12.70 -14.83
C ASN A 119 -13.82 13.31 -13.52
N SER A 120 -12.53 13.50 -13.46
CA SER A 120 -11.81 14.00 -12.27
C SER A 120 -10.58 14.79 -12.68
N VAL A 121 -10.19 15.72 -11.83
CA VAL A 121 -8.92 16.46 -11.98
C VAL A 121 -7.77 15.53 -11.61
N LYS A 122 -6.84 15.34 -12.54
CA LYS A 122 -5.66 14.48 -12.35
C LYS A 122 -4.49 15.32 -11.83
N LEU A 123 -4.02 15.02 -10.62
CA LEU A 123 -2.81 15.63 -10.06
C LEU A 123 -1.62 14.71 -10.28
N LEU A 124 -0.69 15.11 -11.12
CA LEU A 124 0.43 14.30 -11.57
C LEU A 124 1.75 15.06 -11.49
N THR A 125 2.85 14.36 -11.31
CA THR A 125 4.17 14.92 -11.62
C THR A 125 4.39 14.92 -13.13
N ILE A 126 5.27 15.80 -13.62
CA ILE A 126 5.63 15.85 -15.05
C ILE A 126 6.18 14.50 -15.53
N HIS A 127 6.91 13.77 -14.68
CA HIS A 127 7.43 12.46 -15.04
C HIS A 127 6.31 11.43 -15.21
N LYS A 128 5.29 11.46 -14.35
CA LYS A 128 4.12 10.56 -14.45
C LYS A 128 3.18 10.95 -15.60
N ALA A 129 3.21 12.20 -16.04
CA ALA A 129 2.44 12.68 -17.19
C ALA A 129 3.09 12.33 -18.54
N LYS A 130 4.33 11.82 -18.56
CA LYS A 130 5.02 11.47 -19.79
C LYS A 130 4.27 10.38 -20.55
N GLY A 131 3.89 10.70 -21.81
CA GLY A 131 3.14 9.78 -22.67
C GLY A 131 1.63 9.80 -22.49
N LEU A 132 1.11 10.66 -21.60
CA LEU A 132 -0.31 10.92 -21.45
C LEU A 132 -0.69 12.20 -22.19
N GLU A 133 -1.95 12.26 -22.67
CA GLU A 133 -2.53 13.40 -23.35
C GLU A 133 -3.73 13.89 -22.55
N PHE A 134 -3.88 15.22 -22.44
CA PHE A 134 -4.96 15.88 -21.70
C PHE A 134 -5.48 17.07 -22.51
N ASP A 135 -6.79 17.30 -22.50
CA ASP A 135 -7.41 18.45 -23.16
C ASP A 135 -7.00 19.77 -22.50
N GLU A 136 -6.87 19.80 -21.18
CA GLU A 136 -6.45 20.96 -20.40
C GLU A 136 -5.38 20.58 -19.39
N VAL A 137 -4.29 21.38 -19.34
CA VAL A 137 -3.16 21.16 -18.43
C VAL A 137 -2.85 22.44 -17.67
N PHE A 138 -2.86 22.35 -16.35
CA PHE A 138 -2.44 23.42 -15.46
C PHE A 138 -1.07 23.08 -14.86
N VAL A 139 -0.07 23.92 -15.11
CA VAL A 139 1.27 23.75 -14.54
C VAL A 139 1.48 24.83 -13.48
N PRO A 140 1.27 24.51 -12.18
CA PRO A 140 1.48 25.48 -11.10
C PRO A 140 2.98 25.70 -10.84
N PHE A 141 3.29 26.80 -10.14
CA PHE A 141 4.65 27.11 -9.67
C PHE A 141 5.69 27.29 -10.77
N VAL A 142 5.27 27.72 -11.97
CA VAL A 142 6.19 28.12 -13.04
C VAL A 142 6.77 29.50 -12.69
N ALA A 143 7.91 29.47 -11.99
CA ALA A 143 8.63 30.64 -11.58
C ALA A 143 10.13 30.43 -11.73
N GLU A 144 10.89 31.51 -11.87
CA GLU A 144 12.34 31.45 -12.03
C GLU A 144 13.00 30.69 -10.86
N ASN A 145 13.91 29.77 -11.17
CA ASN A 145 14.59 28.88 -10.23
C ASN A 145 13.70 27.85 -9.48
N VAL A 146 12.40 27.82 -9.74
CA VAL A 146 11.47 26.80 -9.22
C VAL A 146 11.19 25.75 -10.31
N PHE A 147 10.62 26.21 -11.44
CA PHE A 147 10.40 25.34 -12.60
C PHE A 147 10.41 26.19 -13.91
N PRO A 148 11.25 25.81 -14.89
CA PRO A 148 12.30 24.78 -14.82
C PRO A 148 13.39 25.16 -13.80
N SER A 149 13.95 24.14 -13.08
CA SER A 149 15.03 24.39 -12.14
C SER A 149 16.27 24.85 -12.90
N GLY A 150 16.87 25.97 -12.49
CA GLY A 150 18.12 26.48 -13.09
C GLY A 150 19.36 25.59 -12.83
N ARG A 151 19.20 24.49 -12.07
CA ARG A 151 20.26 23.51 -11.87
C ARG A 151 20.36 22.59 -13.09
N GLY A 152 21.18 22.99 -14.05
CA GLY A 152 21.62 22.10 -15.13
C GLY A 152 22.24 20.83 -14.48
N ARG A 153 21.64 19.67 -14.70
CA ARG A 153 22.35 18.41 -14.40
C ARG A 153 23.50 18.34 -15.39
N SER A 154 24.74 18.40 -14.89
CA SER A 154 25.93 18.05 -15.67
C SER A 154 25.68 16.64 -16.23
N ARG A 155 25.67 16.53 -17.54
CA ARG A 155 25.62 15.23 -18.20
C ARG A 155 27.05 14.75 -18.36
N TRP A 156 27.33 13.50 -18.01
CA TRP A 156 28.65 12.89 -18.21
C TRP A 156 29.19 13.09 -19.63
N VAL A 157 28.29 13.17 -20.65
CA VAL A 157 28.61 13.44 -22.05
C VAL A 157 29.14 14.86 -22.29
N SER A 158 28.83 15.81 -21.41
CA SER A 158 29.28 17.21 -21.54
C SER A 158 30.39 17.59 -20.57
N THR A 159 30.85 16.67 -19.74
CA THR A 159 31.90 16.90 -18.75
C THR A 159 33.11 16.03 -19.13
N ALA A 160 34.12 16.65 -19.76
CA ALA A 160 35.29 15.92 -20.27
C ALA A 160 36.02 15.08 -19.21
N ALA A 161 35.94 15.49 -17.93
CA ALA A 161 36.54 14.78 -16.80
C ALA A 161 35.78 13.48 -16.41
N GLU A 162 34.54 13.30 -16.86
CA GLU A 162 33.69 12.13 -16.56
C GLU A 162 33.60 11.16 -17.75
N LEU A 163 34.29 11.47 -18.86
CA LEU A 163 34.35 10.57 -20.00
C LEU A 163 35.25 9.34 -19.68
N PRO A 164 34.81 8.13 -20.07
CA PRO A 164 35.69 6.97 -19.98
C PRO A 164 37.00 7.25 -20.70
N GLY A 165 38.14 6.87 -20.12
CA GLY A 165 39.42 6.97 -20.76
C GLY A 165 39.46 6.22 -22.12
N PRO A 166 40.34 6.58 -23.01
CA PRO A 166 40.48 5.86 -24.28
C PRO A 166 40.78 4.38 -23.99
N LEU A 167 40.06 3.50 -24.69
CA LEU A 167 40.26 2.05 -24.67
C LEU A 167 41.64 1.72 -25.29
#